data_54bfdb32fd58be5c924687f2eaa3cd38
#
_entry.id   54bfdb32fd58be5c924687f2eaa3cd38
#
_cell.length_a   1.000
_cell.length_b   1.000
_cell.length_c   1.000
_cell.angle_alpha   90.00
_cell.angle_beta   90.00
_cell.angle_gamma   90.00
#
_symmetry.space_group_name_H-M   'P 1'
#
loop_
_entity.id
_entity.type
_entity.pdbx_description
1 polymer ?
#
loop_
_entity_poly.entity_id
_entity_poly.type
_entity_poly.pdbx_seq_one_letter_code
_entity_poly.pdbx_strand_id
1 'polypeptide(L)'
;MTRKAIPLGLKVLVVLAILHTLPVLAQSDSAKNPPTIVFMTDFGTVDDSVPICKGVMYSLLPNVRIVDLTHQVTPFSIHDGARFLFGATPYYPAGTVFVVVVDPGVGSTRKAVIIKSKRGQYFVLPDNGLITLVADRDGLEAAREITNPSWMIGKALSSTFHGRDIFSPAGAHVARGDDWNEVGPSLDLKSLIRLDLEAPIADNNGLHGEVIATDGPFGNLVTNVDAEEFLKLGYQRGDTVALALGDKKLDLKFVKTFSDVPVKTPLIYIDSRGRFALAVNQASFAEMYNIRPPAKFTVPRKK
;
A
#
# COMPACT_ATOMS: atom_id res chain seq x y z
N MET A 1 -28.32 38.79 97.90
CA MET A 1 -27.78 39.45 96.67
C MET A 1 -27.32 38.35 95.73
N THR A 2 -28.18 37.91 94.85
CA THR A 2 -27.95 36.77 93.94
C THR A 2 -28.03 37.24 92.50
N ARG A 3 -26.89 37.21 91.82
CA ARG A 3 -26.83 37.50 90.35
C ARG A 3 -27.16 36.21 89.59
N LYS A 4 -28.23 36.33 88.81
CA LYS A 4 -28.64 35.27 87.87
C LYS A 4 -27.78 35.39 86.60
N ALA A 5 -27.21 34.29 86.15
CA ALA A 5 -26.51 34.16 84.90
C ALA A 5 -27.50 33.95 83.73
N ILE A 6 -27.28 34.61 82.62
CA ILE A 6 -28.06 34.49 81.34
C ILE A 6 -27.38 33.41 80.49
N PRO A 7 -28.08 32.45 79.98
CA PRO A 7 -27.48 31.44 79.07
C PRO A 7 -27.22 32.00 77.64
N LEU A 8 -26.02 31.71 77.15
CA LEU A 8 -25.52 32.05 75.86
C LEU A 8 -26.19 31.16 74.77
N GLY A 9 -27.06 31.72 73.95
CA GLY A 9 -27.71 31.00 72.92
C GLY A 9 -26.75 30.66 71.76
N LEU A 10 -26.61 29.39 71.50
CA LEU A 10 -25.82 28.83 70.38
C LEU A 10 -26.53 29.12 69.03
N LYS A 11 -26.01 30.08 68.24
CA LYS A 11 -26.44 30.31 66.86
C LYS A 11 -25.79 29.30 65.98
N VAL A 12 -26.56 28.27 65.53
CA VAL A 12 -26.13 27.34 64.50
C VAL A 12 -26.25 28.05 63.18
N LEU A 13 -25.12 28.36 62.56
CA LEU A 13 -25.02 28.87 61.21
C LEU A 13 -25.13 27.72 60.23
N VAL A 14 -26.29 27.53 59.59
CA VAL A 14 -26.49 26.57 58.50
C VAL A 14 -25.90 27.17 57.23
N VAL A 15 -24.69 26.76 56.86
CA VAL A 15 -24.09 27.09 55.56
C VAL A 15 -24.70 26.16 54.53
N LEU A 16 -25.65 26.66 53.75
CA LEU A 16 -26.15 25.96 52.57
C LEU A 16 -25.03 25.95 51.49
N ALA A 17 -24.31 24.84 51.35
CA ALA A 17 -23.41 24.62 50.24
C ALA A 17 -24.24 24.34 48.97
N ILE A 18 -24.44 25.40 48.18
CA ILE A 18 -24.97 25.24 46.80
C ILE A 18 -23.87 24.57 45.98
N LEU A 19 -23.94 23.22 45.82
CA LEU A 19 -23.18 22.53 44.82
C LEU A 19 -23.66 22.99 43.44
N HIS A 20 -22.92 23.92 42.84
CA HIS A 20 -23.03 24.18 41.40
C HIS A 20 -22.50 22.95 40.66
N THR A 21 -23.40 22.09 40.24
CA THR A 21 -23.07 21.07 39.22
C THR A 21 -22.78 21.82 37.94
N LEU A 22 -21.50 22.16 37.71
CA LEU A 22 -21.04 22.52 36.37
C LEU A 22 -21.41 21.34 35.46
N PRO A 23 -22.10 21.59 34.33
CA PRO A 23 -22.26 20.55 33.34
C PRO A 23 -20.86 20.12 32.94
N VAL A 24 -20.47 18.90 33.26
CA VAL A 24 -19.34 18.24 32.61
C VAL A 24 -19.75 18.22 31.13
N LEU A 25 -19.23 19.17 30.38
CA LEU A 25 -19.25 19.09 28.93
C LEU A 25 -18.59 17.74 28.64
N ALA A 26 -19.42 16.77 28.34
CA ALA A 26 -18.95 15.52 27.77
C ALA A 26 -18.07 15.93 26.58
N GLN A 27 -16.76 15.91 26.80
CA GLN A 27 -15.82 15.93 25.69
C GLN A 27 -16.27 14.81 24.79
N SER A 28 -16.84 15.17 23.64
CA SER A 28 -17.15 14.20 22.61
C SER A 28 -15.86 13.47 22.31
N ASP A 29 -15.75 12.24 22.83
CA ASP A 29 -14.73 11.29 22.47
C ASP A 29 -14.85 11.05 20.97
N SER A 30 -14.12 11.82 20.25
CA SER A 30 -13.49 11.42 19.02
C SER A 30 -12.42 12.44 18.68
N ALA A 31 -11.29 12.37 19.35
CA ALA A 31 -10.06 12.61 18.64
C ALA A 31 -10.02 11.51 17.57
N LYS A 32 -10.88 11.63 16.53
CA LYS A 32 -10.83 10.79 15.35
C LYS A 32 -9.40 10.86 14.89
N ASN A 33 -8.74 9.72 14.84
CA ASN A 33 -7.42 9.64 14.24
C ASN A 33 -7.47 10.45 12.93
N PRO A 34 -6.48 11.32 12.67
CA PRO A 34 -6.50 12.14 11.47
C PRO A 34 -6.66 11.23 10.26
N PRO A 35 -7.48 11.63 9.27
CA PRO A 35 -7.65 10.85 8.06
C PRO A 35 -6.29 10.57 7.44
N THR A 36 -6.11 9.36 6.93
CA THR A 36 -4.80 8.91 6.44
C THR A 36 -4.83 8.73 4.94
N ILE A 37 -3.92 9.40 4.26
CA ILE A 37 -3.59 9.18 2.86
C ILE A 37 -2.25 8.43 2.80
N VAL A 38 -2.22 7.32 2.08
CA VAL A 38 -0.99 6.60 1.73
C VAL A 38 -0.64 6.98 0.30
N PHE A 39 0.51 7.64 0.13
CA PHE A 39 0.92 8.19 -1.16
C PHE A 39 2.04 7.37 -1.77
N MET A 40 1.88 6.96 -3.04
CA MET A 40 2.84 6.17 -3.79
C MET A 40 2.96 6.68 -5.22
N THR A 41 4.19 6.83 -5.72
CA THR A 41 4.48 7.26 -7.09
C THR A 41 5.76 6.62 -7.62
N ASP A 42 6.02 6.82 -8.91
CA ASP A 42 7.31 6.59 -9.57
C ASP A 42 8.08 7.90 -9.85
N PHE A 43 7.70 9.00 -9.18
CA PHE A 43 8.29 10.35 -9.42
C PHE A 43 9.73 10.49 -8.92
N GLY A 44 10.17 9.59 -8.04
CA GLY A 44 11.41 9.77 -7.31
C GLY A 44 11.30 10.83 -6.20
N THR A 45 12.45 11.27 -5.71
CA THR A 45 12.56 12.28 -4.64
C THR A 45 13.59 13.38 -4.98
N VAL A 46 13.96 13.47 -6.26
CA VAL A 46 15.01 14.41 -6.72
C VAL A 46 14.45 15.80 -6.96
N ASP A 47 13.19 15.90 -7.38
CA ASP A 47 12.51 17.16 -7.68
C ASP A 47 11.35 17.45 -6.74
N ASP A 48 10.57 18.50 -7.05
CA ASP A 48 9.47 19.01 -6.25
C ASP A 48 8.10 18.35 -6.53
N SER A 49 8.04 17.34 -7.39
CA SER A 49 6.77 16.70 -7.82
C SER A 49 5.99 16.13 -6.64
N VAL A 50 6.67 15.37 -5.75
CA VAL A 50 6.05 14.78 -4.57
C VAL A 50 5.62 15.86 -3.56
N PRO A 51 6.49 16.81 -3.15
CA PRO A 51 6.11 17.91 -2.28
C PRO A 51 4.92 18.73 -2.79
N ILE A 52 4.85 19.03 -4.09
CA ILE A 52 3.73 19.77 -4.70
C ILE A 52 2.41 18.99 -4.54
N CYS A 53 2.40 17.71 -4.85
CA CYS A 53 1.22 16.86 -4.65
C CYS A 53 0.75 16.86 -3.19
N LYS A 54 1.68 16.74 -2.24
CA LYS A 54 1.37 16.84 -0.79
C LYS A 54 0.85 18.22 -0.42
N GLY A 55 1.43 19.29 -0.97
CA GLY A 55 0.96 20.67 -0.77
C GLY A 55 -0.51 20.84 -1.17
N VAL A 56 -0.93 20.24 -2.29
CA VAL A 56 -2.34 20.22 -2.72
C VAL A 56 -3.21 19.48 -1.69
N MET A 57 -2.79 18.29 -1.24
CA MET A 57 -3.54 17.53 -0.23
C MET A 57 -3.68 18.32 1.08
N TYR A 58 -2.60 18.95 1.57
CA TYR A 58 -2.64 19.79 2.78
C TYR A 58 -3.47 21.06 2.63
N SER A 59 -3.51 21.67 1.44
CA SER A 59 -4.33 22.86 1.21
C SER A 59 -5.84 22.58 1.30
N LEU A 60 -6.24 21.35 0.94
CA LEU A 60 -7.64 20.89 1.00
C LEU A 60 -8.00 20.25 2.35
N LEU A 61 -7.04 19.62 3.00
CA LEU A 61 -7.22 18.89 4.26
C LEU A 61 -6.00 19.09 5.19
N PRO A 62 -5.92 20.22 5.91
CA PRO A 62 -4.73 20.59 6.71
C PRO A 62 -4.33 19.56 7.77
N ASN A 63 -5.28 18.81 8.32
CA ASN A 63 -5.05 17.82 9.38
C ASN A 63 -4.85 16.40 8.85
N VAL A 64 -4.67 16.20 7.54
CA VAL A 64 -4.43 14.87 6.96
C VAL A 64 -3.07 14.32 7.38
N ARG A 65 -3.02 13.04 7.71
CA ARG A 65 -1.77 12.30 7.82
C ARG A 65 -1.41 11.73 6.45
N ILE A 66 -0.30 12.19 5.87
CA ILE A 66 0.22 11.62 4.63
C ILE A 66 1.38 10.69 4.97
N VAL A 67 1.26 9.44 4.55
CA VAL A 67 2.29 8.40 4.70
C VAL A 67 2.84 8.10 3.32
N ASP A 68 4.14 8.26 3.13
CA ASP A 68 4.80 7.84 1.90
C ASP A 68 4.96 6.32 1.91
N LEU A 69 4.31 5.62 1.00
CA LEU A 69 4.58 4.21 0.80
C LEU A 69 5.94 4.04 0.12
N THR A 70 6.09 4.66 -1.01
CA THR A 70 7.36 4.87 -1.74
C THR A 70 7.14 5.84 -2.90
N HIS A 71 8.18 6.56 -3.29
CA HIS A 71 8.23 7.34 -4.53
C HIS A 71 9.29 6.81 -5.49
N GLN A 72 9.82 5.61 -5.19
CA GLN A 72 10.85 4.91 -5.95
C GLN A 72 10.28 3.65 -6.63
N VAL A 73 9.00 3.66 -7.01
CA VAL A 73 8.49 2.63 -7.91
C VAL A 73 9.33 2.69 -9.18
N THR A 74 9.71 1.54 -9.73
CA THR A 74 10.44 1.49 -11.00
C THR A 74 9.71 2.35 -12.03
N PRO A 75 10.36 3.36 -12.65
CA PRO A 75 9.71 4.29 -13.56
C PRO A 75 8.88 3.56 -14.63
N PHE A 76 7.63 4.01 -14.80
CA PHE A 76 6.65 3.48 -15.73
C PHE A 76 6.16 2.04 -15.46
N SER A 77 6.67 1.37 -14.42
CA SER A 77 6.31 -0.02 -14.13
C SER A 77 5.00 -0.12 -13.33
N ILE A 78 3.89 -0.32 -14.04
CA ILE A 78 2.58 -0.57 -13.42
C ILE A 78 2.61 -1.87 -12.60
N HIS A 79 3.34 -2.90 -13.06
CA HIS A 79 3.53 -4.17 -12.35
C HIS A 79 4.18 -3.97 -10.98
N ASP A 80 5.25 -3.19 -10.92
CA ASP A 80 5.96 -2.93 -9.66
C ASP A 80 5.10 -2.09 -8.70
N GLY A 81 4.38 -1.08 -9.23
CA GLY A 81 3.39 -0.33 -8.47
C GLY A 81 2.28 -1.19 -7.89
N ALA A 82 1.68 -2.09 -8.69
CA ALA A 82 0.65 -3.03 -8.24
C ALA A 82 1.18 -3.97 -7.15
N ARG A 83 2.42 -4.44 -7.27
CA ARG A 83 3.09 -5.29 -6.27
C ARG A 83 3.29 -4.57 -4.95
N PHE A 84 3.76 -3.32 -4.95
CA PHE A 84 3.92 -2.53 -3.72
C PHE A 84 2.57 -2.27 -3.06
N LEU A 85 1.57 -1.88 -3.86
CA LEU A 85 0.22 -1.64 -3.36
C LEU A 85 -0.37 -2.90 -2.72
N PHE A 86 -0.31 -4.04 -3.39
CA PHE A 86 -0.73 -5.34 -2.88
C PHE A 86 -0.06 -5.70 -1.55
N GLY A 87 1.26 -5.48 -1.46
CA GLY A 87 2.04 -5.81 -0.26
C GLY A 87 1.72 -4.94 0.94
N ALA A 88 1.33 -3.67 0.72
CA ALA A 88 1.12 -2.71 1.80
C ALA A 88 -0.33 -2.71 2.33
N THR A 89 -1.33 -2.85 1.46
CA THR A 89 -2.75 -2.67 1.83
C THR A 89 -3.25 -3.54 2.98
N PRO A 90 -2.76 -4.79 3.23
CA PRO A 90 -3.19 -5.58 4.39
C PRO A 90 -2.92 -4.94 5.75
N TYR A 91 -1.92 -4.06 5.84
CA TYR A 91 -1.47 -3.43 7.07
C TYR A 91 -2.15 -2.10 7.39
N TYR A 92 -3.04 -1.64 6.49
CA TYR A 92 -3.78 -0.41 6.69
C TYR A 92 -5.26 -0.69 6.97
N PRO A 93 -5.89 0.08 7.89
CA PRO A 93 -7.30 -0.12 8.26
C PRO A 93 -8.27 0.30 7.15
N ALA A 94 -9.54 -0.06 7.31
CA ALA A 94 -10.64 0.51 6.53
C ALA A 94 -10.65 2.04 6.67
N GLY A 95 -11.13 2.75 5.64
CA GLY A 95 -11.13 4.21 5.57
C GLY A 95 -9.80 4.83 5.12
N THR A 96 -8.71 4.04 5.02
CA THR A 96 -7.45 4.54 4.44
C THR A 96 -7.63 4.85 2.95
N VAL A 97 -7.10 5.99 2.52
CA VAL A 97 -7.10 6.42 1.11
C VAL A 97 -5.70 6.23 0.53
N PHE A 98 -5.59 5.40 -0.50
CA PHE A 98 -4.36 5.21 -1.25
C PHE A 98 -4.40 6.11 -2.49
N VAL A 99 -3.51 7.09 -2.56
CA VAL A 99 -3.27 7.89 -3.76
C VAL A 99 -2.04 7.30 -4.46
N VAL A 100 -2.25 6.72 -5.63
CA VAL A 100 -1.22 5.95 -6.34
C VAL A 100 -1.05 6.47 -7.75
N VAL A 101 0.13 7.00 -8.06
CA VAL A 101 0.40 7.62 -9.37
C VAL A 101 1.65 6.97 -9.98
N VAL A 102 1.43 5.90 -10.73
CA VAL A 102 2.36 5.30 -11.68
C VAL A 102 1.61 5.31 -13.01
N ASP A 103 1.89 6.30 -13.85
CA ASP A 103 0.99 6.69 -14.94
C ASP A 103 1.71 6.98 -16.24
N PRO A 104 2.22 5.94 -16.93
CA PRO A 104 2.83 6.11 -18.26
C PRO A 104 1.84 6.63 -19.32
N GLY A 105 0.51 6.59 -19.02
CA GLY A 105 -0.56 7.08 -19.88
C GLY A 105 -1.09 8.47 -19.51
N VAL A 106 -0.36 9.28 -18.71
CA VAL A 106 -0.78 10.63 -18.34
C VAL A 106 -1.11 11.47 -19.59
N GLY A 107 -2.23 12.19 -19.57
CA GLY A 107 -2.69 13.01 -20.70
C GLY A 107 -3.33 12.23 -21.86
N SER A 108 -3.42 10.89 -21.79
CA SER A 108 -4.14 10.06 -22.76
C SER A 108 -5.63 9.94 -22.40
N THR A 109 -6.33 9.04 -23.10
CA THR A 109 -7.76 8.72 -22.84
C THR A 109 -7.98 7.78 -21.65
N ARG A 110 -6.91 7.36 -20.94
CA ARG A 110 -7.03 6.52 -19.73
C ARG A 110 -7.84 7.26 -18.67
N LYS A 111 -8.74 6.56 -18.01
CA LYS A 111 -9.59 7.12 -16.95
C LYS A 111 -8.79 7.38 -15.68
N ALA A 112 -9.16 8.44 -14.95
CA ALA A 112 -8.79 8.63 -13.55
C ALA A 112 -9.94 8.11 -12.69
N VAL A 113 -9.65 7.28 -11.68
CA VAL A 113 -10.71 6.57 -10.95
C VAL A 113 -10.52 6.62 -9.43
N ILE A 114 -11.65 6.54 -8.71
CA ILE A 114 -11.69 6.17 -7.31
C ILE A 114 -12.34 4.80 -7.22
N ILE A 115 -11.68 3.89 -6.52
CA ILE A 115 -12.15 2.51 -6.33
C ILE A 115 -12.25 2.25 -4.82
N LYS A 116 -13.33 1.63 -4.38
CA LYS A 116 -13.51 1.13 -3.01
C LYS A 116 -13.39 -0.38 -2.99
N SER A 117 -12.48 -0.91 -2.17
CA SER A 117 -12.38 -2.35 -1.95
C SER A 117 -13.41 -2.84 -0.93
N LYS A 118 -13.70 -4.15 -0.93
CA LYS A 118 -14.56 -4.78 0.10
C LYS A 118 -13.96 -4.70 1.51
N ARG A 119 -12.67 -4.36 1.65
CA ARG A 119 -12.05 -4.03 2.94
C ARG A 119 -12.33 -2.61 3.42
N GLY A 120 -13.09 -1.82 2.64
CA GLY A 120 -13.42 -0.44 2.97
C GLY A 120 -12.28 0.55 2.76
N GLN A 121 -11.25 0.21 2.01
CA GLN A 121 -10.16 1.09 1.62
C GLN A 121 -10.46 1.74 0.27
N TYR A 122 -9.99 2.97 0.07
CA TYR A 122 -10.18 3.73 -1.17
C TYR A 122 -8.87 3.82 -1.94
N PHE A 123 -8.97 3.76 -3.26
CA PHE A 123 -7.85 3.83 -4.18
C PHE A 123 -8.12 4.90 -5.23
N VAL A 124 -7.30 5.94 -5.25
CA VAL A 124 -7.36 7.06 -6.20
C VAL A 124 -6.15 6.93 -7.12
N LEU A 125 -6.40 6.52 -8.36
CA LEU A 125 -5.33 6.07 -9.26
C LEU A 125 -5.76 6.13 -10.75
N PRO A 126 -4.81 6.05 -11.70
CA PRO A 126 -5.13 5.83 -13.10
C PRO A 126 -5.68 4.42 -13.32
N ASP A 127 -6.71 4.31 -14.14
CA ASP A 127 -7.24 3.01 -14.58
C ASP A 127 -6.32 2.40 -15.64
N ASN A 128 -5.26 1.74 -15.18
CA ASN A 128 -4.21 1.15 -16.01
C ASN A 128 -3.73 -0.22 -15.52
N GLY A 129 -4.43 -0.82 -14.57
CA GLY A 129 -4.09 -2.12 -14.02
C GLY A 129 -3.43 -2.11 -12.63
N LEU A 130 -3.07 -0.95 -12.07
CA LEU A 130 -2.48 -0.84 -10.72
C LEU A 130 -3.29 -1.56 -9.63
N ILE A 131 -4.63 -1.59 -9.75
CA ILE A 131 -5.52 -2.22 -8.76
C ILE A 131 -5.57 -3.74 -8.87
N THR A 132 -5.03 -4.36 -9.90
CA THR A 132 -5.24 -5.77 -10.26
C THR A 132 -5.04 -6.72 -9.10
N LEU A 133 -3.87 -6.73 -8.49
CA LEU A 133 -3.53 -7.67 -7.41
C LEU A 133 -4.37 -7.46 -6.15
N VAL A 134 -4.70 -6.22 -5.81
CA VAL A 134 -5.58 -5.88 -4.67
C VAL A 134 -7.01 -6.34 -4.96
N ALA A 135 -7.49 -6.13 -6.19
CA ALA A 135 -8.82 -6.56 -6.60
C ALA A 135 -9.00 -8.08 -6.55
N ASP A 136 -7.95 -8.84 -6.92
CA ASP A 136 -7.98 -10.31 -6.88
C ASP A 136 -8.02 -10.84 -5.45
N ARG A 137 -7.24 -10.26 -4.54
CA ARG A 137 -7.19 -10.69 -3.15
C ARG A 137 -8.39 -10.24 -2.34
N ASP A 138 -8.72 -8.93 -2.40
CA ASP A 138 -9.64 -8.29 -1.46
C ASP A 138 -11.05 -8.13 -2.05
N GLY A 139 -11.19 -8.20 -3.37
CA GLY A 139 -12.43 -7.86 -4.09
C GLY A 139 -12.70 -6.34 -4.09
N LEU A 140 -13.48 -5.91 -5.06
CA LEU A 140 -13.91 -4.52 -5.19
C LEU A 140 -15.40 -4.39 -4.84
N GLU A 141 -15.77 -3.25 -4.25
CA GLU A 141 -17.15 -2.90 -3.89
C GLU A 141 -17.77 -1.98 -4.96
N ALA A 142 -17.06 -0.91 -5.34
CA ALA A 142 -17.52 0.07 -6.30
C ALA A 142 -16.35 0.84 -6.92
N ALA A 143 -16.59 1.43 -8.11
CA ALA A 143 -15.65 2.32 -8.79
C ALA A 143 -16.38 3.50 -9.43
N ARG A 144 -15.70 4.66 -9.49
CA ARG A 144 -16.19 5.86 -10.15
C ARG A 144 -15.09 6.54 -10.94
N GLU A 145 -15.44 7.11 -12.06
CA GLU A 145 -14.55 7.96 -12.83
C GLU A 145 -14.48 9.37 -12.22
N ILE A 146 -13.29 9.94 -12.13
CA ILE A 146 -13.09 11.32 -11.65
C ILE A 146 -13.32 12.25 -12.83
N THR A 147 -14.50 12.86 -12.90
CA THR A 147 -14.89 13.80 -13.98
C THR A 147 -15.36 15.14 -13.46
N ASN A 148 -15.72 15.25 -12.17
CA ASN A 148 -16.19 16.48 -11.59
C ASN A 148 -15.03 17.47 -11.35
N PRO A 149 -15.02 18.65 -12.00
CA PRO A 149 -13.95 19.64 -11.84
C PRO A 149 -13.78 20.16 -10.39
N SER A 150 -14.81 20.08 -9.55
CA SER A 150 -14.71 20.49 -8.14
C SER A 150 -13.86 19.52 -7.30
N TRP A 151 -13.56 18.34 -7.81
CA TRP A 151 -12.69 17.33 -7.22
C TRP A 151 -11.25 17.41 -7.74
N MET A 152 -10.95 18.41 -8.56
CA MET A 152 -9.65 18.65 -9.20
C MET A 152 -9.10 20.02 -8.81
N ILE A 153 -7.84 20.31 -9.15
CA ILE A 153 -7.19 21.58 -8.76
C ILE A 153 -7.70 22.80 -9.54
N GLY A 154 -8.68 22.68 -10.37
CA GLY A 154 -9.25 23.77 -11.14
C GLY A 154 -9.69 23.36 -12.54
N LYS A 155 -9.96 24.36 -13.39
CA LYS A 155 -10.50 24.12 -14.74
C LYS A 155 -9.44 23.83 -15.79
N ALA A 156 -8.21 24.32 -15.61
CA ALA A 156 -7.10 24.14 -16.54
C ALA A 156 -6.13 23.11 -15.98
N LEU A 157 -6.32 21.86 -16.38
CA LEU A 157 -5.46 20.75 -15.97
C LEU A 157 -4.22 20.69 -16.87
N SER A 158 -3.07 20.36 -16.27
CA SER A 158 -1.87 20.01 -17.04
C SER A 158 -2.07 18.68 -17.75
N SER A 159 -1.62 18.57 -18.97
CA SER A 159 -1.61 17.28 -19.70
C SER A 159 -0.54 16.31 -19.22
N THR A 160 0.37 16.75 -18.35
CA THR A 160 1.54 15.96 -17.92
C THR A 160 1.66 15.80 -16.41
N PHE A 161 0.74 16.40 -15.59
CA PHE A 161 0.86 16.32 -14.13
C PHE A 161 -0.49 16.05 -13.44
N HIS A 162 -1.16 14.97 -13.83
CA HIS A 162 -2.42 14.55 -13.21
C HIS A 162 -2.26 14.11 -11.74
N GLY A 163 -1.04 13.77 -11.31
CA GLY A 163 -0.71 13.56 -9.88
C GLY A 163 -1.11 14.75 -9.03
N ARG A 164 -0.71 15.95 -9.45
CA ARG A 164 -1.05 17.22 -8.81
C ARG A 164 -2.51 17.63 -9.03
N ASP A 165 -2.99 17.54 -10.27
CA ASP A 165 -4.22 18.21 -10.70
C ASP A 165 -5.48 17.38 -10.46
N ILE A 166 -5.38 16.05 -10.44
CA ILE A 166 -6.51 15.13 -10.35
C ILE A 166 -6.40 14.23 -9.11
N PHE A 167 -5.32 13.44 -9.00
CA PHE A 167 -5.26 12.37 -7.98
C PHE A 167 -5.07 12.91 -6.57
N SER A 168 -4.23 13.93 -6.37
CA SER A 168 -4.00 14.54 -5.06
C SER A 168 -5.26 15.21 -4.50
N PRO A 169 -5.95 16.11 -5.24
CA PRO A 169 -7.17 16.73 -4.72
C PRO A 169 -8.28 15.70 -4.52
N ALA A 170 -8.50 14.75 -5.45
CA ALA A 170 -9.52 13.72 -5.28
C ALA A 170 -9.25 12.85 -4.04
N GLY A 171 -7.99 12.51 -3.77
CA GLY A 171 -7.60 11.80 -2.56
C GLY A 171 -7.89 12.57 -1.28
N ALA A 172 -7.65 13.88 -1.28
CA ALA A 172 -7.97 14.76 -0.15
C ALA A 172 -9.47 14.86 0.11
N HIS A 173 -10.29 14.97 -0.94
CA HIS A 173 -11.76 14.97 -0.84
C HIS A 173 -12.28 13.66 -0.22
N VAL A 174 -11.83 12.51 -0.70
CA VAL A 174 -12.20 11.19 -0.12
C VAL A 174 -11.78 11.11 1.34
N ALA A 175 -10.53 11.51 1.66
CA ALA A 175 -10.00 11.45 3.02
C ALA A 175 -10.73 12.40 3.97
N ARG A 176 -11.23 13.53 3.48
CA ARG A 176 -12.08 14.48 4.24
C ARG A 176 -13.45 13.89 4.57
N GLY A 177 -13.90 12.90 3.81
CA GLY A 177 -15.22 12.28 3.96
C GLY A 177 -16.31 12.93 3.10
N ASP A 178 -15.94 13.62 2.04
CA ASP A 178 -16.89 14.16 1.06
C ASP A 178 -17.65 13.01 0.38
N ASP A 179 -18.88 13.30 -0.05
CA ASP A 179 -19.66 12.26 -0.74
C ASP A 179 -19.04 11.91 -2.10
N TRP A 180 -18.30 10.83 -2.11
CA TRP A 180 -17.59 10.39 -3.32
C TRP A 180 -18.52 10.00 -4.49
N ASN A 181 -19.85 9.95 -4.26
CA ASN A 181 -20.81 9.82 -5.33
C ASN A 181 -20.82 11.05 -6.26
N GLU A 182 -20.37 12.19 -5.78
CA GLU A 182 -20.28 13.42 -6.55
C GLU A 182 -19.06 13.52 -7.46
N VAL A 183 -18.08 12.60 -7.34
CA VAL A 183 -16.83 12.67 -8.11
C VAL A 183 -17.03 12.45 -9.62
N GLY A 184 -18.09 11.75 -10.01
CA GLY A 184 -18.42 11.42 -11.39
C GLY A 184 -19.22 10.13 -11.53
N PRO A 185 -19.38 9.60 -12.74
CA PRO A 185 -20.21 8.44 -13.00
C PRO A 185 -19.64 7.17 -12.37
N SER A 186 -20.54 6.25 -11.97
CA SER A 186 -20.16 4.90 -11.57
C SER A 186 -19.62 4.12 -12.76
N LEU A 187 -18.66 3.23 -12.50
CA LEU A 187 -18.07 2.34 -13.48
C LEU A 187 -18.44 0.87 -13.18
N ASP A 188 -18.66 0.10 -14.24
CA ASP A 188 -18.70 -1.35 -14.11
C ASP A 188 -17.32 -1.85 -13.70
N LEU A 189 -17.24 -2.59 -12.61
CA LEU A 189 -15.98 -3.16 -12.11
C LEU A 189 -15.29 -4.07 -13.12
N LYS A 190 -16.06 -4.68 -14.03
CA LYS A 190 -15.52 -5.52 -15.11
C LYS A 190 -14.86 -4.71 -16.22
N SER A 191 -15.16 -3.41 -16.33
CA SER A 191 -14.56 -2.52 -17.32
C SER A 191 -13.20 -1.95 -16.90
N LEU A 192 -12.81 -2.14 -15.63
CA LEU A 192 -11.51 -1.69 -15.14
C LEU A 192 -10.38 -2.45 -15.82
N ILE A 193 -9.36 -1.71 -16.19
CA ILE A 193 -8.16 -2.28 -16.81
C ILE A 193 -7.47 -3.23 -15.82
N ARG A 194 -7.08 -4.40 -16.30
CA ARG A 194 -6.38 -5.43 -15.54
C ARG A 194 -5.01 -5.68 -16.16
N LEU A 195 -4.02 -5.90 -15.30
CA LEU A 195 -2.72 -6.41 -15.76
C LEU A 195 -2.90 -7.84 -16.27
N ASP A 196 -2.28 -8.12 -17.40
CA ASP A 196 -2.07 -9.50 -17.83
C ASP A 196 -0.85 -10.04 -17.06
N LEU A 197 -1.14 -10.91 -16.09
CA LEU A 197 -0.12 -11.52 -15.22
C LEU A 197 0.05 -12.96 -15.67
N GLU A 198 1.22 -13.27 -16.22
CA GLU A 198 1.55 -14.67 -16.53
C GLU A 198 1.54 -15.47 -15.21
N ALA A 199 0.64 -16.45 -15.11
CA ALA A 199 0.63 -17.40 -14.01
C ALA A 199 1.81 -18.35 -14.14
N PRO A 200 2.43 -18.81 -13.02
CA PRO A 200 3.43 -19.86 -13.09
C PRO A 200 2.79 -21.16 -13.61
N ILE A 201 3.56 -21.95 -14.32
CA ILE A 201 3.11 -23.24 -14.90
C ILE A 201 3.82 -24.37 -14.21
N ALA A 202 3.07 -25.29 -13.58
CA ALA A 202 3.60 -26.51 -13.02
C ALA A 202 3.20 -27.69 -13.94
N ASP A 203 4.20 -28.41 -14.47
CA ASP A 203 4.01 -29.58 -15.33
C ASP A 203 4.87 -30.77 -14.88
N ASN A 204 4.98 -31.80 -15.73
CA ASN A 204 5.81 -32.99 -15.45
C ASN A 204 7.31 -32.65 -15.42
N ASN A 205 7.76 -31.60 -16.09
CA ASN A 205 9.15 -31.16 -16.17
C ASN A 205 9.56 -30.31 -14.96
N GLY A 206 8.59 -29.70 -14.27
CA GLY A 206 8.84 -28.86 -13.11
C GLY A 206 7.92 -27.65 -13.01
N LEU A 207 8.45 -26.60 -12.43
CA LEU A 207 7.79 -25.31 -12.23
C LEU A 207 8.47 -24.24 -13.08
N HIS A 208 7.71 -23.61 -13.94
CA HIS A 208 8.12 -22.51 -14.80
C HIS A 208 7.54 -21.21 -14.24
N GLY A 209 8.40 -20.29 -13.89
CA GLY A 209 8.02 -19.01 -13.32
C GLY A 209 8.81 -17.84 -13.91
N GLU A 210 8.53 -16.67 -13.39
CA GLU A 210 9.17 -15.45 -13.80
C GLU A 210 9.65 -14.62 -12.59
N VAL A 211 10.86 -14.07 -12.68
CA VAL A 211 11.33 -12.99 -11.81
C VAL A 211 10.61 -11.72 -12.24
N ILE A 212 9.77 -11.18 -11.38
CA ILE A 212 8.90 -10.03 -11.67
C ILE A 212 9.44 -8.70 -11.14
N ALA A 213 10.35 -8.75 -10.17
CA ALA A 213 10.96 -7.56 -9.58
C ALA A 213 12.27 -7.88 -8.86
N THR A 214 13.02 -6.84 -8.52
CA THR A 214 14.07 -6.89 -7.48
C THR A 214 13.57 -6.26 -6.19
N ASP A 215 14.03 -6.77 -5.05
CA ASP A 215 13.60 -6.29 -3.73
C ASP A 215 14.56 -5.22 -3.20
N GLY A 216 14.14 -3.98 -3.28
CA GLY A 216 14.81 -2.79 -2.73
C GLY A 216 16.32 -2.71 -3.04
N PRO A 217 17.11 -2.15 -2.12
CA PRO A 217 18.55 -2.00 -2.32
C PRO A 217 19.32 -3.31 -2.17
N PHE A 218 18.65 -4.40 -1.73
CA PHE A 218 19.31 -5.68 -1.48
C PHE A 218 19.50 -6.52 -2.74
N GLY A 219 18.73 -6.23 -3.81
CA GLY A 219 18.81 -6.95 -5.08
C GLY A 219 18.38 -8.40 -5.02
N ASN A 220 17.54 -8.79 -4.05
CA ASN A 220 16.88 -10.09 -4.04
C ASN A 220 15.89 -10.17 -5.19
N LEU A 221 15.71 -11.36 -5.76
CA LEU A 221 14.77 -11.55 -6.86
C LEU A 221 13.41 -12.01 -6.32
N VAL A 222 12.38 -11.24 -6.65
CA VAL A 222 10.97 -11.55 -6.34
C VAL A 222 10.36 -12.25 -7.55
N THR A 223 9.66 -13.37 -7.30
CA THR A 223 9.05 -14.14 -8.39
C THR A 223 7.52 -14.12 -8.35
N ASN A 224 6.88 -14.60 -9.42
CA ASN A 224 5.43 -14.78 -9.49
C ASN A 224 4.96 -16.12 -8.88
N VAL A 225 5.86 -16.91 -8.28
CA VAL A 225 5.58 -18.24 -7.73
C VAL A 225 5.30 -18.17 -6.24
N ASP A 226 4.18 -18.70 -5.78
CA ASP A 226 3.85 -18.83 -4.38
C ASP A 226 4.60 -20.03 -3.75
N ALA A 227 4.85 -19.97 -2.43
CA ALA A 227 5.55 -20.99 -1.68
C ALA A 227 4.91 -22.37 -1.86
N GLU A 228 3.57 -22.44 -1.86
CA GLU A 228 2.84 -23.71 -2.00
C GLU A 228 3.14 -24.41 -3.32
N GLU A 229 3.18 -23.67 -4.42
CA GLU A 229 3.48 -24.21 -5.76
C GLU A 229 4.90 -24.76 -5.83
N PHE A 230 5.88 -24.03 -5.28
CA PHE A 230 7.26 -24.51 -5.18
C PHE A 230 7.37 -25.78 -4.32
N LEU A 231 6.71 -25.81 -3.15
CA LEU A 231 6.78 -26.96 -2.24
C LEU A 231 6.12 -28.23 -2.81
N LYS A 232 5.16 -28.10 -3.73
CA LYS A 232 4.57 -29.25 -4.47
C LYS A 232 5.58 -29.95 -5.39
N LEU A 233 6.76 -29.36 -5.63
CA LEU A 233 7.86 -30.01 -6.33
C LEU A 233 8.58 -31.07 -5.48
N GLY A 234 8.33 -31.11 -4.15
CA GLY A 234 8.88 -32.05 -3.21
C GLY A 234 10.15 -31.60 -2.49
N TYR A 235 10.61 -30.36 -2.70
CA TYR A 235 11.78 -29.82 -2.01
C TYR A 235 11.50 -29.48 -0.55
N GLN A 236 12.52 -29.68 0.30
CA GLN A 236 12.51 -29.34 1.71
C GLN A 236 13.72 -28.44 2.04
N ARG A 237 13.63 -27.70 3.15
CA ARG A 237 14.76 -26.89 3.62
C ARG A 237 15.99 -27.76 3.84
N GLY A 238 17.15 -27.28 3.36
CA GLY A 238 18.41 -28.01 3.33
C GLY A 238 18.72 -28.69 1.99
N ASP A 239 17.71 -28.88 1.14
CA ASP A 239 17.94 -29.44 -0.20
C ASP A 239 18.74 -28.49 -1.08
N THR A 240 19.45 -29.05 -2.05
CA THR A 240 20.00 -28.33 -3.18
C THR A 240 19.00 -28.38 -4.32
N VAL A 241 18.63 -27.22 -4.84
CA VAL A 241 17.64 -27.07 -5.91
C VAL A 241 18.36 -26.62 -7.18
N ALA A 242 18.21 -27.42 -8.23
CA ALA A 242 18.66 -27.01 -9.55
C ALA A 242 17.71 -25.93 -10.11
N LEU A 243 18.25 -24.83 -10.59
CA LEU A 243 17.51 -23.71 -11.15
C LEU A 243 18.11 -23.33 -12.50
N ALA A 244 17.29 -23.30 -13.53
CA ALA A 244 17.62 -22.60 -14.77
C ALA A 244 16.99 -21.20 -14.74
N LEU A 245 17.81 -20.14 -14.83
CA LEU A 245 17.39 -18.75 -14.80
C LEU A 245 18.01 -18.01 -15.99
N GLY A 246 17.20 -17.71 -16.99
CA GLY A 246 17.69 -17.23 -18.28
C GLY A 246 18.67 -18.23 -18.89
N ASP A 247 19.90 -17.81 -19.15
CA ASP A 247 21.01 -18.62 -19.68
C ASP A 247 21.81 -19.36 -18.58
N LYS A 248 21.51 -19.14 -17.32
CA LYS A 248 22.26 -19.66 -16.16
C LYS A 248 21.66 -20.94 -15.61
N LYS A 249 22.54 -21.87 -15.22
CA LYS A 249 22.18 -23.08 -14.48
C LYS A 249 22.85 -23.00 -13.10
N LEU A 250 22.06 -23.01 -12.05
CA LEU A 250 22.50 -22.80 -10.68
C LEU A 250 22.01 -23.95 -9.80
N ASP A 251 22.86 -24.34 -8.85
CA ASP A 251 22.49 -25.27 -7.78
C ASP A 251 22.49 -24.49 -6.46
N LEU A 252 21.30 -24.20 -5.92
CA LEU A 252 21.12 -23.30 -4.80
C LEU A 252 20.53 -24.04 -3.60
N LYS A 253 20.98 -23.70 -2.40
CA LYS A 253 20.39 -24.23 -1.16
C LYS A 253 19.03 -23.58 -0.90
N PHE A 254 18.00 -24.41 -0.66
CA PHE A 254 16.73 -23.94 -0.12
C PHE A 254 16.82 -23.86 1.39
N VAL A 255 16.77 -22.66 1.94
CA VAL A 255 17.02 -22.40 3.36
C VAL A 255 15.88 -21.61 4.01
N LYS A 256 15.93 -21.45 5.32
CA LYS A 256 14.95 -20.67 6.07
C LYS A 256 15.27 -19.17 6.04
N THR A 257 16.54 -18.84 6.17
CA THR A 257 17.01 -17.44 6.28
C THR A 257 18.38 -17.27 5.62
N PHE A 258 18.77 -16.03 5.40
CA PHE A 258 20.05 -15.67 4.73
C PHE A 258 21.28 -16.23 5.46
N SER A 259 21.26 -16.23 6.80
CA SER A 259 22.39 -16.69 7.64
C SER A 259 22.61 -18.21 7.62
N ASP A 260 21.72 -19.00 7.00
CA ASP A 260 21.89 -20.44 6.88
C ASP A 260 22.95 -20.82 5.85
N VAL A 261 23.48 -19.86 5.11
CA VAL A 261 24.59 -20.01 4.16
C VAL A 261 25.68 -18.98 4.44
N PRO A 262 26.94 -19.22 4.04
CA PRO A 262 28.01 -18.25 4.17
C PRO A 262 27.72 -16.93 3.46
N VAL A 263 28.40 -15.85 3.90
CA VAL A 263 28.33 -14.53 3.24
C VAL A 263 28.72 -14.68 1.76
N LYS A 264 28.04 -13.94 0.88
CA LYS A 264 28.16 -13.98 -0.59
C LYS A 264 27.78 -15.30 -1.23
N THR A 265 27.05 -16.17 -0.51
CA THR A 265 26.50 -17.41 -1.06
C THR A 265 25.06 -17.20 -1.52
N PRO A 266 24.71 -17.60 -2.76
CA PRO A 266 23.35 -17.52 -3.26
C PRO A 266 22.47 -18.61 -2.62
N LEU A 267 21.18 -18.31 -2.50
CA LEU A 267 20.21 -19.16 -1.82
C LEU A 267 18.80 -19.00 -2.41
N ILE A 268 17.96 -19.99 -2.15
CA ILE A 268 16.52 -19.96 -2.34
C ILE A 268 15.87 -19.84 -0.96
N TYR A 269 14.83 -19.04 -0.84
CA TYR A 269 14.04 -18.92 0.40
C TYR A 269 12.58 -18.61 0.06
N ILE A 270 11.71 -18.72 1.06
CA ILE A 270 10.36 -18.17 0.98
C ILE A 270 10.38 -16.81 1.66
N ASP A 271 10.02 -15.78 0.90
CA ASP A 271 10.04 -14.40 1.40
C ASP A 271 8.92 -14.14 2.43
N SER A 272 8.92 -12.95 3.02
CA SER A 272 7.93 -12.53 4.02
C SER A 272 6.50 -12.38 3.47
N ARG A 273 6.33 -12.46 2.16
CA ARG A 273 5.03 -12.43 1.47
C ARG A 273 4.57 -13.80 1.01
N GLY A 274 5.31 -14.86 1.40
CA GLY A 274 4.97 -16.25 1.05
C GLY A 274 5.35 -16.65 -0.37
N ARG A 275 6.32 -15.99 -1.01
CA ARG A 275 6.75 -16.29 -2.38
C ARG A 275 8.10 -16.98 -2.43
N PHE A 276 8.28 -17.84 -3.40
CA PHE A 276 9.59 -18.36 -3.81
C PHE A 276 10.45 -17.18 -4.26
N ALA A 277 11.64 -17.04 -3.68
CA ALA A 277 12.54 -15.93 -3.92
C ALA A 277 14.01 -16.36 -3.93
N LEU A 278 14.86 -15.55 -4.59
CA LEU A 278 16.28 -15.80 -4.72
C LEU A 278 17.05 -14.65 -4.08
N ALA A 279 18.09 -14.96 -3.33
CA ALA A 279 18.93 -13.97 -2.67
C ALA A 279 20.39 -14.40 -2.61
N VAL A 280 21.23 -13.47 -2.23
CA VAL A 280 22.62 -13.74 -1.81
C VAL A 280 22.80 -13.22 -0.38
N ASN A 281 23.35 -14.01 0.50
CA ASN A 281 23.63 -13.57 1.86
C ASN A 281 24.60 -12.36 1.85
N GLN A 282 24.12 -11.18 2.31
CA GLN A 282 24.82 -9.90 2.35
C GLN A 282 25.41 -9.44 0.99
N ALA A 283 24.69 -9.75 -0.11
CA ALA A 283 25.02 -9.22 -1.44
C ALA A 283 23.78 -9.21 -2.35
N SER A 284 23.89 -8.58 -3.52
CA SER A 284 22.82 -8.49 -4.51
C SER A 284 22.87 -9.70 -5.45
N PHE A 285 21.76 -10.45 -5.51
CA PHE A 285 21.62 -11.55 -6.49
C PHE A 285 21.50 -10.98 -7.91
N ALA A 286 20.75 -9.90 -8.08
CA ALA A 286 20.56 -9.24 -9.37
C ALA A 286 21.89 -8.79 -9.99
N GLU A 287 22.78 -8.18 -9.19
CA GLU A 287 24.09 -7.75 -9.63
C GLU A 287 25.04 -8.93 -9.88
N MET A 288 25.11 -9.88 -8.94
CA MET A 288 26.03 -11.03 -9.02
C MET A 288 25.80 -11.85 -10.30
N TYR A 289 24.56 -11.99 -10.70
CA TYR A 289 24.18 -12.81 -11.86
C TYR A 289 23.74 -11.98 -13.06
N ASN A 290 23.78 -10.64 -12.97
CA ASN A 290 23.31 -9.70 -14.01
C ASN A 290 21.88 -10.03 -14.48
N ILE A 291 20.97 -10.23 -13.51
CA ILE A 291 19.56 -10.49 -13.78
C ILE A 291 18.77 -9.20 -13.68
N ARG A 292 17.94 -8.96 -14.69
CA ARG A 292 16.97 -7.85 -14.72
C ARG A 292 15.57 -8.40 -14.97
N PRO A 293 14.58 -8.04 -14.15
CA PRO A 293 13.19 -8.39 -14.44
C PRO A 293 12.69 -7.74 -15.77
N PRO A 294 11.83 -8.41 -16.53
CA PRO A 294 11.37 -9.79 -16.31
C PRO A 294 12.42 -10.83 -16.74
N ALA A 295 12.49 -11.96 -16.02
CA ALA A 295 13.40 -13.05 -16.36
C ALA A 295 12.77 -14.41 -16.05
N LYS A 296 12.65 -15.29 -17.06
CA LYS A 296 12.05 -16.61 -16.91
C LYS A 296 12.99 -17.58 -16.20
N PHE A 297 12.42 -18.44 -15.39
CA PHE A 297 13.16 -19.53 -14.71
C PHE A 297 12.39 -20.84 -14.71
N THR A 298 13.13 -21.92 -14.50
CA THR A 298 12.56 -23.25 -14.33
C THR A 298 13.21 -23.98 -13.17
N VAL A 299 12.41 -24.63 -12.33
CA VAL A 299 12.82 -25.51 -11.25
C VAL A 299 12.29 -26.92 -11.54
N PRO A 300 13.13 -27.95 -11.71
CA PRO A 300 12.67 -29.33 -11.95
C PRO A 300 11.97 -29.89 -10.70
N ARG A 301 11.22 -30.99 -10.87
CA ARG A 301 10.72 -31.75 -9.72
C ARG A 301 11.88 -32.43 -9.01
N LYS A 302 11.80 -32.51 -7.69
CA LYS A 302 12.75 -33.34 -6.91
C LYS A 302 12.57 -34.77 -7.31
N LYS A 303 13.69 -35.42 -7.64
CA LYS A 303 13.76 -36.85 -7.95
C LYS A 303 13.68 -37.70 -6.69
#